data_afaabd1b6b4cae9456cc392909fc1049
#
_entry.id   afaabd1b6b4cae9456cc392909fc1049
#
_cell.length_a   1.000
_cell.length_b   1.000
_cell.length_c   1.000
_cell.angle_alpha   90.00
_cell.angle_beta   90.00
_cell.angle_gamma   90.00
#
_symmetry.space_group_name_H-M   'P 1'
#
loop_
_entity.id
_entity.type
_entity.pdbx_description
1 polymer ?
#
loop_
_entity_poly.entity_id
_entity_poly.type
_entity_poly.pdbx_seq_one_letter_code
_entity_poly.pdbx_strand_id
1 'polypeptide(L)'
;RQEPHELLTVTDPHRDAFELELVERVLDRGLPVLGMCRGIQVLNVALGGTLVQDVTLVPGWVDHATDRGWVRWKEVERASLAGEVEVPAHPRHPISVEPGSRLHSALGVQEIEVDSFHHQALDEVAPELKVVARAQDGVVEAVELEGDAWVLAVQWELQEEWRVDPRFLEPFVAFVRAAAR
;
A
#
# COMPACT_ATOMS: atom_id res chain seq x y z
N ARG A 1 11.05 -13.47 -13.25
CA ARG A 1 9.89 -14.03 -12.49
C ARG A 1 10.47 -14.91 -11.40
N GLN A 2 10.01 -14.70 -10.16
CA GLN A 2 10.33 -15.59 -9.03
C GLN A 2 9.40 -16.80 -9.06
N GLU A 3 9.87 -17.96 -8.60
CA GLU A 3 9.00 -19.10 -8.37
C GLU A 3 8.06 -18.79 -7.19
N PRO A 4 6.77 -19.17 -7.25
CA PRO A 4 5.83 -18.95 -6.15
C PRO A 4 6.27 -19.70 -4.88
N HIS A 5 6.29 -18.99 -3.77
CA HIS A 5 6.52 -19.59 -2.45
C HIS A 5 5.24 -20.26 -1.93
N GLU A 6 5.37 -21.28 -1.08
CA GLU A 6 4.22 -22.02 -0.52
C GLU A 6 3.27 -21.14 0.34
N LEU A 7 3.77 -20.03 0.86
CA LEU A 7 2.97 -19.03 1.59
C LEU A 7 2.10 -18.16 0.67
N LEU A 8 2.33 -18.22 -0.65
CA LEU A 8 1.54 -17.50 -1.64
C LEU A 8 0.26 -18.28 -1.96
N THR A 9 -0.81 -18.02 -1.23
CA THR A 9 -2.03 -18.84 -1.25
C THR A 9 -3.03 -18.48 -2.34
N VAL A 10 -2.99 -17.25 -2.86
CA VAL A 10 -3.95 -16.75 -3.86
C VAL A 10 -3.22 -15.97 -4.95
N THR A 11 -3.38 -16.41 -6.20
CA THR A 11 -2.93 -15.66 -7.39
C THR A 11 -4.08 -15.51 -8.36
N ASP A 12 -4.18 -14.35 -9.00
CA ASP A 12 -5.13 -14.08 -10.08
C ASP A 12 -4.39 -13.49 -11.28
N PRO A 13 -3.91 -14.34 -12.20
CA PRO A 13 -3.15 -13.87 -13.36
C PRO A 13 -3.92 -12.91 -14.29
N HIS A 14 -5.25 -13.00 -14.32
CA HIS A 14 -6.06 -12.09 -15.14
C HIS A 14 -6.13 -10.70 -14.52
N ARG A 15 -6.32 -10.65 -13.21
CA ARG A 15 -6.27 -9.40 -12.45
C ARG A 15 -4.88 -8.77 -12.52
N ASP A 16 -3.83 -9.57 -12.33
CA ASP A 16 -2.44 -9.10 -12.41
C ASP A 16 -2.16 -8.46 -13.78
N ALA A 17 -2.50 -9.16 -14.87
CA ALA A 17 -2.29 -8.64 -16.22
C ALA A 17 -3.06 -7.34 -16.48
N PHE A 18 -4.32 -7.28 -16.03
CA PHE A 18 -5.14 -6.08 -16.18
C PHE A 18 -4.57 -4.89 -15.39
N GLU A 19 -4.21 -5.11 -14.12
CA GLU A 19 -3.72 -4.03 -13.24
C GLU A 19 -2.36 -3.50 -13.69
N LEU A 20 -1.46 -4.37 -14.15
CA LEU A 20 -0.15 -3.97 -14.71
C LEU A 20 -0.34 -3.11 -15.97
N GLU A 21 -1.17 -3.56 -16.92
CA GLU A 21 -1.48 -2.78 -18.13
C GLU A 21 -2.17 -1.44 -17.78
N LEU A 22 -3.04 -1.43 -16.77
CA LEU A 22 -3.70 -0.21 -16.32
C LEU A 22 -2.68 0.81 -15.81
N VAL A 23 -1.73 0.39 -14.97
CA VAL A 23 -0.68 1.28 -14.43
C VAL A 23 0.16 1.86 -15.58
N GLU A 24 0.65 1.03 -16.50
CA GLU A 24 1.40 1.50 -17.68
C GLU A 24 0.62 2.58 -18.45
N ARG A 25 -0.66 2.32 -18.76
CA ARG A 25 -1.50 3.24 -19.53
C ARG A 25 -1.81 4.56 -18.81
N VAL A 26 -1.99 4.55 -17.48
CA VAL A 26 -2.27 5.77 -16.74
C VAL A 26 -1.01 6.62 -16.58
N LEU A 27 0.15 6.00 -16.39
CA LEU A 27 1.44 6.67 -16.34
C LEU A 27 1.82 7.29 -17.68
N ASP A 28 1.66 6.57 -18.80
CA ASP A 28 1.89 7.06 -20.16
C ASP A 28 1.06 8.30 -20.49
N ARG A 29 -0.11 8.45 -19.86
CA ARG A 29 -0.98 9.61 -20.02
C ARG A 29 -0.71 10.72 -19.03
N GLY A 30 0.24 10.55 -18.11
CA GLY A 30 0.52 11.50 -17.05
C GLY A 30 -0.64 11.70 -16.08
N LEU A 31 -1.55 10.72 -15.96
CA LEU A 31 -2.68 10.81 -15.06
C LEU A 31 -2.23 10.64 -13.60
N PRO A 32 -2.87 11.34 -12.66
CA PRO A 32 -2.62 11.13 -11.24
C PRO A 32 -2.95 9.71 -10.80
N VAL A 33 -2.13 9.17 -9.89
CA VAL A 33 -2.33 7.82 -9.32
C VAL A 33 -2.25 7.88 -7.80
N LEU A 34 -3.24 7.30 -7.13
CA LEU A 34 -3.20 6.98 -5.70
C LEU A 34 -3.34 5.48 -5.53
N GLY A 35 -2.24 4.80 -5.20
CA GLY A 35 -2.20 3.37 -4.94
C GLY A 35 -2.34 3.06 -3.43
N MET A 36 -3.09 2.01 -3.08
CA MET A 36 -3.25 1.58 -1.68
C MET A 36 -3.06 0.07 -1.58
N CYS A 37 -2.35 -0.40 -0.55
CA CYS A 37 -2.04 -1.78 -0.26
C CYS A 37 -1.50 -2.52 -1.51
N ARG A 38 -2.30 -3.36 -2.15
CA ARG A 38 -1.94 -3.99 -3.42
C ARG A 38 -1.52 -2.96 -4.49
N GLY A 39 -2.05 -1.73 -4.45
CA GLY A 39 -1.75 -0.69 -5.43
C GLY A 39 -0.27 -0.26 -5.45
N ILE A 40 0.40 -0.16 -4.29
CA ILE A 40 1.84 0.13 -4.24
C ILE A 40 2.65 -1.03 -4.84
N GLN A 41 2.21 -2.27 -4.59
CA GLN A 41 2.89 -3.48 -5.08
C GLN A 41 2.80 -3.58 -6.60
N VAL A 42 1.60 -3.39 -7.17
CA VAL A 42 1.39 -3.38 -8.63
C VAL A 42 2.16 -2.26 -9.31
N LEU A 43 2.15 -1.05 -8.73
CA LEU A 43 2.94 0.09 -9.22
C LEU A 43 4.43 -0.24 -9.29
N ASN A 44 4.98 -0.81 -8.21
CA ASN A 44 6.39 -1.17 -8.15
C ASN A 44 6.75 -2.20 -9.23
N VAL A 45 5.95 -3.26 -9.37
CA VAL A 45 6.18 -4.33 -10.36
C VAL A 45 6.03 -3.80 -11.79
N ALA A 46 5.04 -2.95 -12.07
CA ALA A 46 4.84 -2.34 -13.39
C ALA A 46 6.06 -1.50 -13.83
N LEU A 47 6.74 -0.87 -12.89
CA LEU A 47 7.96 -0.08 -13.12
C LEU A 47 9.27 -0.89 -12.99
N GLY A 48 9.18 -2.21 -12.87
CA GLY A 48 10.33 -3.13 -12.89
C GLY A 48 10.90 -3.50 -11.53
N GLY A 49 10.28 -3.10 -10.43
CA GLY A 49 10.64 -3.54 -9.09
C GLY A 49 10.17 -4.96 -8.78
N THR A 50 10.51 -5.46 -7.58
CA THR A 50 10.17 -6.80 -7.12
C THR A 50 9.40 -6.77 -5.79
N LEU A 51 8.84 -7.91 -5.40
CA LEU A 51 8.10 -8.07 -4.14
C LEU A 51 8.71 -9.17 -3.30
N VAL A 52 8.72 -8.95 -1.98
CA VAL A 52 8.83 -10.02 -1.00
C VAL A 52 7.49 -10.76 -0.99
N GLN A 53 7.52 -12.06 -1.21
CA GLN A 53 6.30 -12.88 -1.31
C GLN A 53 5.60 -13.08 0.04
N ASP A 54 6.33 -12.97 1.15
CA ASP A 54 5.79 -12.93 2.51
C ASP A 54 6.80 -12.21 3.42
N VAL A 55 6.35 -11.21 4.16
CA VAL A 55 7.20 -10.37 5.02
C VAL A 55 7.95 -11.19 6.08
N THR A 56 7.40 -12.32 6.50
CA THR A 56 8.04 -13.22 7.48
C THR A 56 9.24 -13.99 6.95
N LEU A 57 9.48 -13.95 5.64
CA LEU A 57 10.69 -14.51 5.01
C LEU A 57 11.91 -13.61 5.17
N VAL A 58 11.72 -12.34 5.56
CA VAL A 58 12.81 -11.37 5.71
C VAL A 58 13.23 -11.32 7.18
N PRO A 59 14.48 -11.67 7.51
CA PRO A 59 14.96 -11.59 8.89
C PRO A 59 14.88 -10.18 9.47
N GLY A 60 14.24 -10.03 10.62
CA GLY A 60 14.10 -8.75 11.32
C GLY A 60 12.84 -7.96 10.98
N TRP A 61 12.08 -8.37 9.95
CA TRP A 61 10.76 -7.81 9.70
C TRP A 61 9.72 -8.46 10.62
N VAL A 62 8.75 -7.68 11.04
CA VAL A 62 7.63 -8.18 11.85
C VAL A 62 6.51 -8.70 10.95
N ASP A 63 5.55 -9.40 11.53
CA ASP A 63 4.35 -9.82 10.79
C ASP A 63 3.40 -8.63 10.64
N HIS A 64 3.22 -8.17 9.43
CA HIS A 64 2.35 -7.07 9.03
C HIS A 64 0.90 -7.51 8.77
N ALA A 65 0.58 -8.76 9.03
CA ALA A 65 -0.77 -9.33 8.91
C ALA A 65 -1.24 -9.92 10.24
N THR A 66 -2.40 -9.55 10.70
CA THR A 66 -2.97 -10.02 11.99
C THR A 66 -3.37 -11.48 12.01
N ASP A 67 -3.71 -12.02 10.86
CA ASP A 67 -4.11 -13.42 10.72
C ASP A 67 -3.94 -13.82 9.25
N ARG A 68 -3.13 -14.82 9.00
CA ARG A 68 -2.86 -15.33 7.66
C ARG A 68 -4.07 -15.96 6.97
N GLY A 69 -5.24 -15.87 7.58
CA GLY A 69 -6.50 -16.37 7.05
C GLY A 69 -7.32 -15.32 6.31
N TRP A 70 -6.90 -14.90 5.10
CA TRP A 70 -7.71 -14.05 4.20
C TRP A 70 -9.16 -14.54 4.05
N VAL A 71 -9.39 -15.84 4.12
CA VAL A 71 -10.73 -16.44 4.11
C VAL A 71 -11.50 -16.04 5.35
N ARG A 72 -10.84 -16.08 6.51
CA ARG A 72 -11.44 -15.74 7.80
C ARG A 72 -11.76 -14.25 7.91
N TRP A 73 -10.88 -13.37 7.37
CA TRP A 73 -11.17 -11.93 7.33
C TRP A 73 -12.43 -11.61 6.53
N LYS A 74 -12.58 -12.17 5.33
CA LYS A 74 -13.80 -11.98 4.51
C LYS A 74 -15.07 -12.51 5.20
N GLU A 75 -14.95 -13.55 6.00
CA GLU A 75 -16.06 -14.06 6.80
C GLU A 75 -16.40 -13.12 7.95
N VAL A 76 -15.38 -12.58 8.64
CA VAL A 76 -15.55 -11.60 9.71
C VAL A 76 -16.13 -10.30 9.17
N GLU A 77 -15.63 -9.77 8.07
CA GLU A 77 -16.16 -8.58 7.40
C GLU A 77 -17.63 -8.77 7.02
N ARG A 78 -17.98 -9.91 6.42
CA ARG A 78 -19.37 -10.22 6.06
C ARG A 78 -20.27 -10.32 7.28
N ALA A 79 -19.82 -10.96 8.35
CA ALA A 79 -20.56 -11.06 9.60
C ALA A 79 -20.72 -9.70 10.30
N SER A 80 -19.71 -8.84 10.20
CA SER A 80 -19.78 -7.46 10.71
C SER A 80 -20.78 -6.61 9.92
N LEU A 81 -20.79 -6.72 8.59
CA LEU A 81 -21.79 -6.04 7.75
C LEU A 81 -23.21 -6.53 8.06
N ALA A 82 -23.36 -7.76 8.53
CA ALA A 82 -24.62 -8.31 9.03
C ALA A 82 -24.95 -7.89 10.47
N GLY A 83 -24.04 -7.20 11.17
CA GLY A 83 -24.19 -6.82 12.58
C GLY A 83 -24.04 -7.96 13.58
N GLU A 84 -23.43 -9.07 13.16
CA GLU A 84 -23.28 -10.29 13.95
C GLU A 84 -22.03 -10.30 14.83
N VAL A 85 -20.95 -9.63 14.36
CA VAL A 85 -19.68 -9.51 15.08
C VAL A 85 -19.07 -8.13 14.90
N GLU A 86 -18.21 -7.72 15.85
CA GLU A 86 -17.37 -6.54 15.73
C GLU A 86 -16.09 -6.91 14.94
N VAL A 87 -15.73 -6.09 13.94
CA VAL A 87 -14.47 -6.31 13.19
C VAL A 87 -13.30 -6.05 14.13
N PRO A 88 -12.37 -6.99 14.30
CA PRO A 88 -11.14 -6.74 15.04
C PRO A 88 -10.37 -5.57 14.42
N ALA A 89 -9.84 -4.70 15.25
CA ALA A 89 -8.93 -3.66 14.78
C ALA A 89 -7.69 -4.31 14.13
N HIS A 90 -7.25 -3.77 12.98
CA HIS A 90 -5.97 -4.15 12.40
C HIS A 90 -4.83 -3.80 13.37
N PRO A 91 -3.72 -4.55 13.36
CA PRO A 91 -2.52 -4.10 14.05
C PRO A 91 -2.11 -2.76 13.48
N ARG A 92 -1.46 -1.98 14.33
CA ARG A 92 -0.97 -0.66 13.97
C ARG A 92 0.51 -0.57 14.28
N HIS A 93 1.24 0.16 13.47
CA HIS A 93 2.65 0.46 13.70
C HIS A 93 3.00 1.88 13.26
N PRO A 94 4.03 2.48 13.87
CA PRO A 94 4.50 3.79 13.44
C PRO A 94 5.29 3.69 12.13
N ILE A 95 5.12 4.72 11.31
CA ILE A 95 5.93 4.95 10.10
C ILE A 95 6.63 6.29 10.20
N SER A 96 7.83 6.37 9.61
CA SER A 96 8.55 7.64 9.40
C SER A 96 8.30 8.13 7.99
N VAL A 97 7.90 9.39 7.84
CA VAL A 97 7.55 10.04 6.56
C VAL A 97 8.65 11.03 6.18
N GLU A 98 9.15 10.93 4.96
CA GLU A 98 10.20 11.77 4.40
C GLU A 98 9.76 13.25 4.29
N PRO A 99 10.48 14.18 4.93
CA PRO A 99 10.16 15.60 4.84
C PRO A 99 10.20 16.12 3.40
N GLY A 100 9.22 16.94 3.05
CA GLY A 100 9.11 17.53 1.71
C GLY A 100 8.49 16.62 0.64
N SER A 101 8.14 15.37 0.97
CA SER A 101 7.36 14.49 0.10
C SER A 101 5.92 14.97 -0.10
N ARG A 102 5.23 14.44 -1.12
CA ARG A 102 3.79 14.66 -1.30
C ARG A 102 3.00 14.11 -0.12
N LEU A 103 3.40 12.94 0.38
CA LEU A 103 2.79 12.33 1.57
C LEU A 103 2.97 13.22 2.81
N HIS A 104 4.19 13.73 3.06
CA HIS A 104 4.44 14.67 4.14
C HIS A 104 3.61 15.94 3.99
N SER A 105 3.51 16.47 2.78
CA SER A 105 2.71 17.67 2.48
C SER A 105 1.21 17.45 2.72
N ALA A 106 0.72 16.25 2.51
CA ALA A 106 -0.67 15.87 2.77
C ALA A 106 -0.91 15.65 4.27
N LEU A 107 -0.12 14.81 4.93
CA LEU A 107 -0.35 14.43 6.33
C LEU A 107 0.09 15.52 7.34
N GLY A 108 1.07 16.37 6.98
CA GLY A 108 1.60 17.42 7.84
C GLY A 108 2.47 16.95 9.00
N VAL A 109 2.90 15.67 9.00
CA VAL A 109 3.68 15.06 10.09
C VAL A 109 4.78 14.15 9.53
N GLN A 110 5.85 13.97 10.32
CA GLN A 110 6.97 13.08 9.98
C GLN A 110 6.86 11.69 10.60
N GLU A 111 5.96 11.52 11.55
CA GLU A 111 5.66 10.22 12.17
C GLU A 111 4.15 10.11 12.36
N ILE A 112 3.61 8.94 12.05
CA ILE A 112 2.20 8.63 12.24
C ILE A 112 2.03 7.12 12.38
N GLU A 113 1.01 6.67 13.13
CA GLU A 113 0.63 5.26 13.17
C GLU A 113 -0.35 4.95 12.05
N VAL A 114 -0.11 3.85 11.33
CA VAL A 114 -0.96 3.31 10.28
C VAL A 114 -1.42 1.90 10.63
N ASP A 115 -2.54 1.48 10.06
CA ASP A 115 -2.94 0.08 10.12
C ASP A 115 -2.00 -0.81 9.31
N SER A 116 -2.01 -2.10 9.58
CA SER A 116 -1.19 -3.07 8.86
C SER A 116 -2.01 -4.32 8.55
N PHE A 117 -2.20 -4.59 7.27
CA PHE A 117 -2.95 -5.75 6.80
C PHE A 117 -2.40 -6.28 5.48
N HIS A 118 -1.10 -6.58 5.45
CA HIS A 118 -0.44 -7.10 4.26
C HIS A 118 0.61 -8.14 4.62
N HIS A 119 0.73 -9.18 3.81
CA HIS A 119 1.77 -10.19 3.95
C HIS A 119 2.86 -10.08 2.89
N GLN A 120 2.65 -9.26 1.86
CA GLN A 120 3.64 -8.94 0.84
C GLN A 120 4.10 -7.50 1.00
N ALA A 121 5.31 -7.21 0.57
CA ALA A 121 5.89 -5.87 0.59
C ALA A 121 6.82 -5.67 -0.62
N LEU A 122 7.24 -4.42 -0.84
CA LEU A 122 8.27 -4.12 -1.83
C LEU A 122 9.61 -4.71 -1.38
N ASP A 123 10.31 -5.34 -2.32
CA ASP A 123 11.69 -5.83 -2.16
C ASP A 123 12.65 -4.85 -2.85
N GLU A 124 12.92 -5.03 -4.14
CA GLU A 124 13.61 -4.02 -4.93
C GLU A 124 12.62 -2.95 -5.40
N VAL A 125 12.84 -1.73 -4.98
CA VAL A 125 12.01 -0.59 -5.41
C VAL A 125 12.42 -0.17 -6.81
N ALA A 126 11.45 0.02 -7.69
CA ALA A 126 11.68 0.46 -9.06
C ALA A 126 12.47 1.78 -9.11
N PRO A 127 13.41 1.95 -10.07
CA PRO A 127 14.32 3.10 -10.09
C PRO A 127 13.65 4.47 -10.16
N GLU A 128 12.45 4.56 -10.76
CA GLU A 128 11.68 5.78 -10.88
C GLU A 128 10.89 6.13 -9.61
N LEU A 129 10.82 5.20 -8.65
CA LEU A 129 10.08 5.40 -7.41
C LEU A 129 11.00 5.86 -6.29
N LYS A 130 10.62 6.93 -5.63
CA LYS A 130 11.24 7.41 -4.40
C LYS A 130 10.49 6.85 -3.19
N VAL A 131 11.19 6.19 -2.28
CA VAL A 131 10.63 5.79 -0.98
C VAL A 131 10.42 7.03 -0.13
N VAL A 132 9.20 7.21 0.38
CA VAL A 132 8.81 8.38 1.18
C VAL A 132 8.23 8.02 2.55
N ALA A 133 8.03 6.73 2.84
CA ALA A 133 7.77 6.27 4.20
C ALA A 133 8.29 4.85 4.43
N ARG A 134 8.69 4.58 5.68
CA ARG A 134 9.10 3.26 6.15
C ARG A 134 8.57 2.97 7.54
N ALA A 135 8.26 1.70 7.79
CA ALA A 135 8.07 1.15 9.13
C ALA A 135 9.41 1.04 9.87
N GLN A 136 9.37 0.86 11.20
CA GLN A 136 10.57 0.76 12.04
C GLN A 136 11.47 -0.44 11.71
N ASP A 137 10.90 -1.52 11.19
CA ASP A 137 11.63 -2.71 10.75
C ASP A 137 12.22 -2.58 9.34
N GLY A 138 11.96 -1.45 8.66
CA GLY A 138 12.50 -1.13 7.36
C GLY A 138 11.58 -1.42 6.18
N VAL A 139 10.41 -2.02 6.40
CA VAL A 139 9.40 -2.23 5.35
C VAL A 139 9.07 -0.89 4.67
N VAL A 140 9.00 -0.89 3.35
CA VAL A 140 8.60 0.28 2.57
C VAL A 140 7.09 0.46 2.68
N GLU A 141 6.69 1.59 3.22
CA GLU A 141 5.28 1.91 3.49
C GLU A 141 4.68 2.92 2.52
N ALA A 142 5.51 3.75 1.86
CA ALA A 142 5.02 4.60 0.78
C ALA A 142 6.11 4.92 -0.23
N VAL A 143 5.67 5.09 -1.47
CA VAL A 143 6.50 5.55 -2.60
C VAL A 143 5.80 6.65 -3.39
N GLU A 144 6.61 7.47 -4.06
CA GLU A 144 6.19 8.49 -5.01
C GLU A 144 6.95 8.33 -6.31
N LEU A 145 6.31 8.60 -7.45
CA LEU A 145 7.02 8.72 -8.72
C LEU A 145 7.77 10.05 -8.77
N GLU A 146 9.03 10.02 -9.16
CA GLU A 146 9.80 11.24 -9.42
C GLU A 146 9.31 11.93 -10.70
N GLY A 147 9.28 13.26 -10.71
CA GLY A 147 8.85 14.04 -11.86
C GLY A 147 7.49 14.73 -11.68
N ASP A 148 6.89 15.14 -12.83
CA ASP A 148 5.70 16.01 -12.84
C ASP A 148 4.38 15.28 -12.59
N ALA A 149 4.31 13.98 -12.89
CA ALA A 149 3.12 13.18 -12.64
C ALA A 149 2.84 13.06 -11.13
N TRP A 150 1.60 13.28 -10.73
CA TRP A 150 1.21 13.11 -9.35
C TRP A 150 0.92 11.63 -9.07
N VAL A 151 1.91 10.93 -8.53
CA VAL A 151 1.79 9.52 -8.15
C VAL A 151 2.23 9.37 -6.70
N LEU A 152 1.35 8.80 -5.90
CA LEU A 152 1.58 8.42 -4.51
C LEU A 152 1.00 7.03 -4.30
N ALA A 153 1.74 6.14 -3.68
CA ALA A 153 1.22 4.85 -3.28
C ALA A 153 1.67 4.49 -1.85
N VAL A 154 0.74 3.91 -1.09
CA VAL A 154 0.92 3.54 0.32
C VAL A 154 0.63 2.06 0.53
N GLN A 155 1.28 1.43 1.53
CA GLN A 155 1.14 -0.01 1.77
C GLN A 155 -0.05 -0.33 2.69
N TRP A 156 -0.44 0.60 3.55
CA TRP A 156 -1.59 0.42 4.45
C TRP A 156 -2.95 0.65 3.76
N GLU A 157 -4.03 0.32 4.45
CA GLU A 157 -5.41 0.49 3.98
C GLU A 157 -5.91 1.93 4.23
N LEU A 158 -5.35 2.88 3.49
CA LEU A 158 -5.60 4.32 3.65
C LEU A 158 -7.10 4.68 3.69
N GLN A 159 -7.94 3.92 2.97
CA GLN A 159 -9.38 4.13 2.90
C GLN A 159 -10.11 3.78 4.22
N GLU A 160 -9.48 3.06 5.14
CA GLU A 160 -10.04 2.74 6.46
C GLU A 160 -9.59 3.74 7.55
N GLU A 161 -8.43 4.35 7.36
CA GLU A 161 -7.74 5.15 8.36
C GLU A 161 -8.39 6.51 8.67
N TRP A 162 -9.15 7.12 7.75
CA TRP A 162 -9.76 8.44 7.97
C TRP A 162 -10.73 8.50 9.16
N ARG A 163 -11.26 7.35 9.59
CA ARG A 163 -12.13 7.24 10.77
C ARG A 163 -11.34 7.30 12.07
N VAL A 164 -10.07 6.90 12.02
CA VAL A 164 -9.16 6.93 13.17
C VAL A 164 -8.51 8.30 13.29
N ASP A 165 -8.03 8.84 12.16
CA ASP A 165 -7.41 10.16 12.09
C ASP A 165 -7.81 10.88 10.79
N PRO A 166 -8.49 12.04 10.87
CA PRO A 166 -8.96 12.76 9.69
C PRO A 166 -7.84 13.23 8.75
N ARG A 167 -6.57 13.27 9.19
CA ARG A 167 -5.43 13.59 8.33
C ARG A 167 -5.29 12.61 7.17
N PHE A 168 -5.76 11.39 7.33
CA PHE A 168 -5.76 10.39 6.25
C PHE A 168 -6.75 10.68 5.10
N LEU A 169 -7.59 11.70 5.22
CA LEU A 169 -8.37 12.23 4.08
C LEU A 169 -7.52 13.10 3.14
N GLU A 170 -6.46 13.73 3.64
CA GLU A 170 -5.68 14.69 2.86
C GLU A 170 -4.97 14.09 1.64
N PRO A 171 -4.45 12.85 1.65
CA PRO A 171 -3.95 12.21 0.42
C PRO A 171 -5.01 12.09 -0.67
N PHE A 172 -6.29 11.78 -0.32
CA PHE A 172 -7.38 11.76 -1.30
C PHE A 172 -7.70 13.15 -1.83
N VAL A 173 -7.71 14.16 -0.95
CA VAL A 173 -7.92 15.56 -1.36
C VAL A 173 -6.81 16.02 -2.30
N ALA A 174 -5.55 15.67 -2.00
CA ALA A 174 -4.41 15.99 -2.85
C ALA A 174 -4.50 15.28 -4.21
N PHE A 175 -4.92 14.01 -4.25
CA PHE A 175 -5.17 13.27 -5.47
C PHE A 175 -6.26 13.92 -6.33
N VAL A 176 -7.43 14.25 -5.73
CA VAL A 176 -8.53 14.90 -6.45
C VAL A 176 -8.11 16.26 -7.02
N ARG A 177 -7.34 17.06 -6.25
CA ARG A 177 -6.79 18.33 -6.73
C ARG A 177 -5.81 18.15 -7.89
N ALA A 178 -5.03 17.08 -7.89
CA ALA A 178 -4.14 16.75 -9.00
C ALA A 178 -4.93 16.34 -10.25
N ALA A 179 -6.00 15.56 -10.08
CA ALA A 179 -6.86 15.09 -11.18
C ALA A 179 -7.75 16.20 -11.79
N ALA A 180 -7.93 17.34 -11.11
CA ALA A 180 -8.72 18.46 -11.58
C ALA A 180 -7.90 19.50 -12.40
N ARG A 181 -6.60 19.26 -12.61
CA ARG A 181 -5.69 20.13 -13.38
C ARG A 181 -5.56 19.64 -14.81
#